data_6d64e638ee49b1f7575f273ed0060ce0
#
_entry.id   6d64e638ee49b1f7575f273ed0060ce0
#
_cell.length_a   1.000
_cell.length_b   1.000
_cell.length_c   1.000
_cell.angle_alpha   90.00
_cell.angle_beta   90.00
_cell.angle_gamma   90.00
#
_symmetry.space_group_name_H-M   'P 1'
#
loop_
_entity.id
_entity.type
_entity.pdbx_description
1 polymer ?
#
loop_
_entity_poly.entity_id
_entity_poly.type
_entity_poly.pdbx_seq_one_letter_code
_entity_poly.pdbx_strand_id
1 'polypeptide(L)'
;LTDLRLRLAMAALLTLSLPLPANAQDYADYAPDGDSAAQAAPVYTQEQLDQMLAPIALYPDTLLAQILMASTYPLEVVEAQRWLQNRQNAALRGDQLAAALMAQPWDPSVKALVPFPHIVAMMD
;
A
#
# COMPACT_ATOMS: atom_id res chain seq x y z
N LEU A 1 42.98 -42.44 -38.40
CA LEU A 1 43.17 -41.72 -37.12
C LEU A 1 42.25 -40.47 -36.97
N THR A 2 41.75 -39.98 -38.09
CA THR A 2 40.79 -38.83 -38.10
C THR A 2 39.34 -39.24 -37.74
N ASP A 3 38.96 -40.47 -38.10
CA ASP A 3 37.56 -40.95 -37.88
C ASP A 3 37.26 -41.33 -36.44
N LEU A 4 38.32 -41.68 -35.64
CA LEU A 4 38.13 -42.04 -34.25
C LEU A 4 37.88 -40.81 -33.34
N ARG A 5 38.49 -39.65 -33.68
CA ARG A 5 38.27 -38.39 -32.96
C ARG A 5 36.89 -37.78 -33.26
N LEU A 6 36.42 -37.98 -34.48
CA LEU A 6 35.10 -37.48 -34.87
C LEU A 6 33.97 -38.29 -34.26
N ARG A 7 34.17 -39.61 -34.05
CA ARG A 7 33.17 -40.48 -33.38
C ARG A 7 33.09 -40.24 -31.87
N LEU A 8 34.19 -39.83 -31.22
CA LEU A 8 34.20 -39.46 -29.81
C LEU A 8 33.56 -38.10 -29.56
N ALA A 9 33.63 -37.17 -30.52
CA ALA A 9 32.98 -35.88 -30.41
C ALA A 9 31.45 -35.92 -30.56
N MET A 10 30.91 -36.92 -31.28
CA MET A 10 29.45 -37.11 -31.42
C MET A 10 28.79 -37.86 -30.26
N ALA A 11 29.57 -38.60 -29.47
CA ALA A 11 29.02 -39.33 -28.32
C ALA A 11 28.83 -38.46 -27.06
N ALA A 12 29.41 -37.26 -27.04
CA ALA A 12 29.34 -36.34 -25.91
C ALA A 12 28.15 -35.37 -25.94
N LEU A 13 27.35 -35.40 -27.04
CA LEU A 13 26.23 -34.43 -27.17
C LEU A 13 24.84 -35.03 -26.87
N LEU A 14 24.78 -36.24 -26.33
CA LEU A 14 23.48 -36.97 -26.21
C LEU A 14 23.06 -37.26 -24.79
N THR A 15 23.61 -36.59 -23.75
CA THR A 15 23.16 -36.82 -22.36
C THR A 15 23.08 -35.53 -21.56
N LEU A 16 22.40 -34.51 -22.07
CA LEU A 16 21.95 -33.41 -21.23
C LEU A 16 20.42 -33.27 -21.36
N SER A 17 19.71 -34.34 -21.12
CA SER A 17 18.32 -34.26 -20.70
C SER A 17 18.31 -34.00 -19.20
N LEU A 18 18.39 -32.74 -18.82
CA LEU A 18 18.04 -32.31 -17.49
C LEU A 18 16.56 -32.68 -17.26
N PRO A 19 16.21 -33.47 -16.24
CA PRO A 19 14.83 -33.60 -15.85
C PRO A 19 14.37 -32.23 -15.40
N LEU A 20 13.42 -31.66 -16.11
CA LEU A 20 12.65 -30.51 -15.60
C LEU A 20 12.06 -30.94 -14.26
N PRO A 21 12.21 -30.12 -13.21
CA PRO A 21 11.57 -30.42 -11.94
C PRO A 21 10.06 -30.54 -12.17
N ALA A 22 9.50 -31.64 -11.71
CA ALA A 22 8.07 -31.98 -11.82
C ALA A 22 7.13 -30.97 -11.12
N ASN A 23 7.66 -29.90 -10.57
CA ASN A 23 6.89 -28.88 -9.85
C ASN A 23 6.29 -27.78 -10.74
N ALA A 24 6.52 -27.80 -12.07
CA ALA A 24 5.90 -26.83 -12.94
C ALA A 24 4.41 -27.13 -13.23
N GLN A 25 3.92 -28.30 -12.85
CA GLN A 25 2.54 -28.72 -13.06
C GLN A 25 1.63 -28.43 -11.84
N ASP A 26 2.20 -28.29 -10.66
CA ASP A 26 1.43 -27.95 -9.44
C ASP A 26 0.96 -26.47 -9.39
N TYR A 27 1.53 -25.60 -10.23
CA TYR A 27 1.09 -24.21 -10.31
C TYR A 27 -0.09 -23.99 -11.29
N ALA A 28 -0.41 -24.98 -12.14
CA ALA A 28 -1.52 -24.85 -13.05
C ALA A 28 -2.89 -25.11 -12.41
N ASP A 29 -2.90 -25.77 -11.23
CA ASP A 29 -4.13 -26.03 -10.47
C ASP A 29 -4.47 -24.94 -9.44
N TYR A 30 -3.59 -23.93 -9.31
CA TYR A 30 -3.87 -22.71 -8.53
C TYR A 30 -4.28 -21.57 -9.47
N ALA A 31 -5.16 -21.85 -10.42
CA ALA A 31 -6.01 -20.80 -10.94
C ALA A 31 -6.97 -20.47 -9.78
N PRO A 32 -6.92 -19.26 -9.17
CA PRO A 32 -8.01 -18.87 -8.30
C PRO A 32 -9.26 -18.92 -9.19
N ASP A 33 -10.18 -19.82 -8.84
CA ASP A 33 -11.51 -19.81 -9.41
C ASP A 33 -11.97 -18.37 -9.39
N GLY A 34 -12.18 -17.79 -10.58
CA GLY A 34 -12.45 -16.35 -10.74
C GLY A 34 -13.74 -15.87 -10.04
N ASP A 35 -14.44 -16.76 -9.35
CA ASP A 35 -15.60 -16.47 -8.52
C ASP A 35 -15.29 -16.36 -7.02
N SER A 36 -14.11 -16.79 -6.54
CA SER A 36 -13.79 -16.71 -5.10
C SER A 36 -13.31 -15.32 -4.67
N ALA A 37 -12.87 -14.46 -5.59
CA ALA A 37 -12.51 -13.08 -5.27
C ALA A 37 -13.74 -12.15 -5.16
N ALA A 38 -14.92 -12.61 -5.59
CA ALA A 38 -16.14 -11.80 -5.62
C ALA A 38 -17.04 -11.96 -4.39
N GLN A 39 -16.66 -12.79 -3.39
CA GLN A 39 -17.55 -13.13 -2.28
C GLN A 39 -16.91 -13.03 -0.89
N ALA A 40 -15.86 -12.23 -0.72
CA ALA A 40 -15.60 -11.71 0.61
C ALA A 40 -16.79 -10.83 0.99
N ALA A 41 -17.61 -11.30 1.94
CA ALA A 41 -18.70 -10.49 2.47
C ALA A 41 -18.14 -9.11 2.83
N PRO A 42 -18.77 -8.00 2.40
CA PRO A 42 -18.26 -6.67 2.71
C PRO A 42 -18.14 -6.55 4.23
N VAL A 43 -17.00 -6.09 4.70
CA VAL A 43 -16.72 -5.90 6.14
C VAL A 43 -17.74 -4.92 6.74
N TYR A 44 -18.27 -4.01 5.92
CA TYR A 44 -19.27 -3.02 6.27
C TYR A 44 -20.43 -3.05 5.28
N THR A 45 -21.65 -2.81 5.77
CA THR A 45 -22.80 -2.57 4.89
C THR A 45 -22.73 -1.19 4.26
N GLN A 46 -23.52 -0.96 3.20
CA GLN A 46 -23.59 0.36 2.55
C GLN A 46 -23.98 1.45 3.56
N GLU A 47 -24.98 1.19 4.42
CA GLU A 47 -25.45 2.13 5.42
C GLU A 47 -24.37 2.47 6.46
N GLN A 48 -23.56 1.48 6.84
CA GLN A 48 -22.41 1.70 7.73
C GLN A 48 -21.35 2.57 7.07
N LEU A 49 -21.04 2.32 5.80
CA LEU A 49 -20.09 3.15 5.03
C LEU A 49 -20.62 4.59 4.88
N ASP A 50 -21.90 4.76 4.56
CA ASP A 50 -22.53 6.08 4.45
C ASP A 50 -22.44 6.85 5.77
N GLN A 51 -22.67 6.19 6.90
CA GLN A 51 -22.55 6.81 8.22
C GLN A 51 -21.10 7.20 8.55
N MET A 52 -20.15 6.34 8.22
CA MET A 52 -18.72 6.62 8.47
C MET A 52 -18.20 7.76 7.60
N LEU A 53 -18.66 7.87 6.36
CA LEU A 53 -18.19 8.87 5.40
C LEU A 53 -19.00 10.19 5.44
N ALA A 54 -20.16 10.20 6.07
CA ALA A 54 -21.01 11.40 6.16
C ALA A 54 -20.27 12.65 6.67
N PRO A 55 -19.39 12.59 7.67
CA PRO A 55 -18.68 13.77 8.17
C PRO A 55 -17.75 14.44 7.12
N ILE A 56 -17.28 13.67 6.14
CA ILE A 56 -16.34 14.15 5.13
C ILE A 56 -16.97 14.31 3.74
N ALA A 57 -18.21 13.90 3.55
CA ALA A 57 -18.87 13.82 2.24
C ALA A 57 -18.99 15.17 1.52
N LEU A 58 -18.94 16.29 2.23
CA LEU A 58 -19.04 17.64 1.67
C LEU A 58 -17.69 18.33 1.51
N TYR A 59 -16.58 17.68 1.82
CA TYR A 59 -15.26 18.26 1.60
C TYR A 59 -14.88 18.25 0.11
N PRO A 60 -14.04 19.20 -0.33
CA PRO A 60 -13.50 19.18 -1.69
C PRO A 60 -12.75 17.87 -2.00
N ASP A 61 -12.81 17.41 -3.25
CA ASP A 61 -12.22 16.14 -3.70
C ASP A 61 -10.73 16.00 -3.35
N THR A 62 -9.98 17.11 -3.46
CA THR A 62 -8.55 17.13 -3.11
C THR A 62 -8.31 16.84 -1.62
N LEU A 63 -9.17 17.37 -0.75
CA LEU A 63 -9.08 17.12 0.69
C LEU A 63 -9.55 15.72 1.03
N LEU A 64 -10.64 15.24 0.40
CA LEU A 64 -11.10 13.85 0.52
C LEU A 64 -10.00 12.86 0.16
N ALA A 65 -9.31 13.09 -0.94
CA ALA A 65 -8.20 12.23 -1.36
C ALA A 65 -7.10 12.16 -0.29
N GLN A 66 -6.75 13.29 0.34
CA GLN A 66 -5.77 13.32 1.42
C GLN A 66 -6.27 12.58 2.66
N ILE A 67 -7.53 12.74 3.05
CA ILE A 67 -8.13 12.04 4.20
C ILE A 67 -8.11 10.53 3.97
N LEU A 68 -8.54 10.06 2.81
CA LEU A 68 -8.57 8.64 2.47
C LEU A 68 -7.16 8.04 2.40
N MET A 69 -6.19 8.78 1.86
CA MET A 69 -4.79 8.35 1.85
C MET A 69 -4.23 8.31 3.28
N ALA A 70 -4.41 9.35 4.08
CA ALA A 70 -3.93 9.43 5.45
C ALA A 70 -4.55 8.34 6.35
N SER A 71 -5.77 7.88 6.06
CA SER A 71 -6.43 6.79 6.80
C SER A 71 -5.70 5.45 6.69
N THR A 72 -4.81 5.30 5.72
CA THR A 72 -3.94 4.12 5.60
C THR A 72 -2.72 4.17 6.53
N TYR A 73 -2.49 5.30 7.21
CA TYR A 73 -1.40 5.54 8.16
C TYR A 73 -1.94 5.89 9.56
N PRO A 74 -2.71 5.01 10.20
CA PRO A 74 -3.44 5.35 11.44
C PRO A 74 -2.52 5.76 12.59
N LEU A 75 -1.33 5.16 12.71
CA LEU A 75 -0.38 5.55 13.76
C LEU A 75 0.15 6.97 13.58
N GLU A 76 0.40 7.36 12.33
CA GLU A 76 0.88 8.72 12.03
C GLU A 76 -0.22 9.77 12.28
N VAL A 77 -1.49 9.43 12.04
CA VAL A 77 -2.63 10.29 12.38
C VAL A 77 -2.68 10.54 13.88
N VAL A 78 -2.55 9.50 14.70
CA VAL A 78 -2.49 9.62 16.17
C VAL A 78 -1.29 10.46 16.60
N GLU A 79 -0.12 10.27 16.00
CA GLU A 79 1.07 11.07 16.30
C GLU A 79 0.88 12.54 15.91
N ALA A 80 0.30 12.81 14.75
CA ALA A 80 -0.02 14.16 14.30
C ALA A 80 -1.01 14.85 15.26
N GLN A 81 -2.02 14.13 15.72
CA GLN A 81 -2.96 14.65 16.72
C GLN A 81 -2.26 14.99 18.03
N ARG A 82 -1.41 14.11 18.55
CA ARG A 82 -0.61 14.38 19.76
C ARG A 82 0.31 15.59 19.57
N TRP A 83 0.93 15.71 18.40
CA TRP A 83 1.79 16.85 18.06
C TRP A 83 1.01 18.16 18.07
N LEU A 84 -0.23 18.16 17.58
CA LEU A 84 -1.14 19.30 17.58
C LEU A 84 -1.67 19.66 18.98
N GLN A 85 -1.70 18.73 19.93
CA GLN A 85 -2.06 19.02 21.34
C GLN A 85 -1.05 19.93 22.04
N ASN A 86 0.19 20.00 21.55
CA ASN A 86 1.15 20.98 22.01
C ASN A 86 0.76 22.37 21.48
N ARG A 87 0.52 23.32 22.41
CA ARG A 87 0.09 24.68 22.07
C ARG A 87 1.07 25.44 21.16
N GLN A 88 2.36 25.18 21.29
CA GLN A 88 3.39 25.80 20.45
C GLN A 88 3.26 25.32 19.00
N ASN A 89 3.05 24.03 18.80
CA ASN A 89 2.86 23.45 17.47
C ASN A 89 1.53 23.89 16.86
N ALA A 90 0.46 23.88 17.65
CA ALA A 90 -0.87 24.31 17.20
C ALA A 90 -0.93 25.79 16.81
N ALA A 91 0.01 26.62 17.28
CA ALA A 91 0.12 28.03 16.93
C ALA A 91 0.89 28.28 15.62
N LEU A 92 1.63 27.28 15.11
CA LEU A 92 2.41 27.43 13.88
C LEU A 92 1.52 27.66 12.65
N ARG A 93 1.97 28.52 11.75
CA ARG A 93 1.26 28.86 10.49
C ARG A 93 2.28 29.12 9.37
N GLY A 94 1.82 29.00 8.14
CA GLY A 94 2.61 29.32 6.95
C GLY A 94 3.95 28.58 6.90
N ASP A 95 5.02 29.30 6.62
CA ASP A 95 6.36 28.74 6.43
C ASP A 95 6.90 28.08 7.70
N GLN A 96 6.54 28.58 8.89
CA GLN A 96 6.96 27.96 10.16
C GLN A 96 6.31 26.59 10.34
N LEU A 97 5.03 26.45 9.99
CA LEU A 97 4.35 25.17 10.01
C LEU A 97 4.96 24.20 8.97
N ALA A 98 5.18 24.70 7.74
CA ALA A 98 5.78 23.91 6.68
C ALA A 98 7.16 23.35 7.10
N ALA A 99 8.03 24.18 7.66
CA ALA A 99 9.34 23.78 8.14
C ALA A 99 9.25 22.73 9.27
N ALA A 100 8.34 22.92 10.21
CA ALA A 100 8.11 21.97 11.31
C ALA A 100 7.61 20.60 10.80
N LEU A 101 6.75 20.61 9.77
CA LEU A 101 6.21 19.38 9.16
C LEU A 101 7.25 18.65 8.32
N MET A 102 8.18 19.36 7.70
CA MET A 102 9.30 18.71 6.98
C MET A 102 10.17 17.86 7.92
N ALA A 103 10.30 18.26 9.19
CA ALA A 103 11.06 17.51 10.18
C ALA A 103 10.33 16.25 10.70
N GLN A 104 9.03 16.10 10.43
CA GLN A 104 8.28 14.93 10.85
C GLN A 104 8.45 13.78 9.85
N PRO A 105 8.51 12.52 10.32
CA PRO A 105 8.68 11.35 9.45
C PRO A 105 7.38 10.88 8.78
N TRP A 106 6.28 11.63 8.90
CA TRP A 106 4.94 11.23 8.44
C TRP A 106 4.79 11.27 6.94
N ASP A 107 3.82 10.48 6.45
CA ASP A 107 3.40 10.51 5.05
C ASP A 107 2.94 11.91 4.61
N PRO A 108 3.17 12.31 3.36
CA PRO A 108 2.72 13.60 2.85
C PRO A 108 1.22 13.84 3.03
N SER A 109 0.36 12.82 2.94
CA SER A 109 -1.08 12.94 3.13
C SER A 109 -1.44 13.33 4.57
N VAL A 110 -0.76 12.75 5.56
CA VAL A 110 -0.93 13.12 6.98
C VAL A 110 -0.45 14.54 7.22
N LYS A 111 0.71 14.93 6.69
CA LYS A 111 1.24 16.30 6.79
C LYS A 111 0.28 17.33 6.17
N ALA A 112 -0.36 16.98 5.04
CA ALA A 112 -1.33 17.84 4.37
C ALA A 112 -2.58 18.12 5.20
N LEU A 113 -2.91 17.27 6.16
CA LEU A 113 -4.07 17.43 7.04
C LEU A 113 -3.78 18.24 8.31
N VAL A 114 -2.52 18.39 8.71
CA VAL A 114 -2.14 19.14 9.92
C VAL A 114 -2.65 20.59 9.93
N PRO A 115 -2.71 21.35 8.81
CA PRO A 115 -3.36 22.66 8.75
C PRO A 115 -4.86 22.64 9.10
N PHE A 116 -5.47 21.45 9.15
CA PHE A 116 -6.89 21.24 9.45
C PHE A 116 -7.03 20.39 10.74
N PRO A 117 -6.72 20.95 11.93
CA PRO A 117 -6.65 20.18 13.18
C PRO A 117 -7.95 19.43 13.53
N HIS A 118 -9.10 19.99 13.13
CA HIS A 118 -10.41 19.35 13.35
C HIS A 118 -10.57 18.06 12.54
N ILE A 119 -9.95 17.98 11.35
CA ILE A 119 -9.98 16.76 10.54
C ILE A 119 -9.09 15.70 11.19
N VAL A 120 -7.86 16.04 11.58
CA VAL A 120 -6.95 15.12 12.25
C VAL A 120 -7.59 14.59 13.55
N ALA A 121 -8.26 15.45 14.33
CA ALA A 121 -8.96 15.05 15.55
C ALA A 121 -10.18 14.15 15.30
N MET A 122 -10.83 14.27 14.13
CA MET A 122 -11.94 13.41 13.73
C MET A 122 -11.46 12.02 13.30
N MET A 123 -10.23 11.93 12.78
CA MET A 123 -9.64 10.68 12.29
C MET A 123 -8.96 9.87 13.40
N ASP A 124 -8.58 10.50 14.54
CA ASP A 124 -7.98 9.87 15.71
C ASP A 124 -9.04 9.16 16.55
#